data_c27de2029a0570b3868db3c589f3b86f
#
_entry.id   c27de2029a0570b3868db3c589f3b86f
#
_cell.length_a   1.000
_cell.length_b   1.000
_cell.length_c   1.000
_cell.angle_alpha   90.00
_cell.angle_beta   90.00
_cell.angle_gamma   90.00
#
_symmetry.space_group_name_H-M   'P 1'
#
loop_
_entity.id
_entity.type
_entity.pdbx_description
1 polymer ?
#
loop_
_entity_poly.entity_id
_entity_poly.type
_entity_poly.pdbx_seq_one_letter_code
_entity_poly.pdbx_strand_id
1 'polypeptide(L)'
;MFDTPKEILMRTLPHINTTLAILFLATFSFNASSEEKFKVCADPLNPPYSTKNKDGFENKIAELFAKELGQTVEYTWMPQRIGFIRNTLNAPVKDTDVESNDYKCDVIMGVPAGYDLTLTTSPYYQSTYVLLIAKGRGWDDITDAAQLANLPLQRQEALKIAMFDRGPGTTWMQKNGLLDVGIPYQSMTGDGENNVAMQIEKDLKAKKIDMVILWGPMAGYVVAQSPKNSYAMIPMKSTPDMKFEFAMAMGVRNGDKTRKEVLNKLIASKADKIRAIMAGYNFPLLPLPKQAVREGDD
;
A
#
# COMPACT_ATOMS: atom_id res chain seq x y z
N MET A 1 88.49 40.69 55.04
CA MET A 1 87.61 41.33 56.03
C MET A 1 86.31 40.61 56.02
N PHE A 2 86.15 39.83 57.03
CA PHE A 2 85.00 39.28 57.75
C PHE A 2 83.68 39.20 56.96
N ASP A 3 83.02 38.03 56.78
CA ASP A 3 82.09 37.67 57.81
C ASP A 3 81.51 36.24 57.65
N THR A 4 81.04 35.74 58.73
CA THR A 4 80.70 34.41 59.22
C THR A 4 79.40 33.79 58.63
N PRO A 5 79.24 32.46 58.86
CA PRO A 5 78.17 31.67 58.22
C PRO A 5 76.84 31.69 59.00
N LYS A 6 75.71 31.63 58.25
CA LYS A 6 74.40 31.41 58.85
C LYS A 6 73.92 29.96 58.64
N GLU A 7 73.54 29.38 59.78
CA GLU A 7 72.99 28.07 59.95
C GLU A 7 71.76 27.79 59.04
N ILE A 8 71.75 26.59 58.44
CA ILE A 8 70.63 26.06 57.69
C ILE A 8 69.78 25.20 58.66
N LEU A 9 68.61 25.75 58.96
CA LEU A 9 67.60 25.04 59.77
C LEU A 9 66.86 24.03 58.86
N MET A 10 67.09 22.70 59.07
CA MET A 10 66.31 21.66 58.39
C MET A 10 64.91 21.62 58.97
N ARG A 11 63.91 22.01 58.13
CA ARG A 11 62.51 21.76 58.40
C ARG A 11 62.11 20.45 57.71
N THR A 12 61.72 19.50 58.51
CA THR A 12 61.11 18.21 58.13
C THR A 12 59.76 18.45 57.53
N LEU A 13 59.56 18.02 56.29
CA LEU A 13 58.24 18.01 55.60
C LEU A 13 57.52 16.70 55.96
N PRO A 14 56.21 16.75 56.20
CA PRO A 14 55.42 15.56 56.41
C PRO A 14 55.13 14.79 55.13
N HIS A 15 55.14 13.47 55.17
CA HIS A 15 54.79 12.56 54.11
C HIS A 15 53.33 12.71 53.79
N ILE A 16 53.03 13.22 52.54
CA ILE A 16 51.68 13.19 51.93
C ILE A 16 51.51 11.83 51.28
N ASN A 17 50.68 10.95 51.88
CA ASN A 17 50.21 9.72 51.29
C ASN A 17 49.29 10.09 50.12
N THR A 18 49.78 9.97 48.88
CA THR A 18 48.99 10.12 47.68
C THR A 18 48.23 8.82 47.42
N THR A 19 47.00 8.75 47.91
CA THR A 19 46.07 7.67 47.56
C THR A 19 45.60 7.91 46.13
N LEU A 20 46.12 7.10 45.21
CA LEU A 20 45.72 7.13 43.77
C LEU A 20 44.30 6.56 43.63
N ALA A 21 43.30 7.45 43.58
CA ALA A 21 41.93 7.10 43.28
C ALA A 21 41.83 6.78 41.79
N ILE A 22 41.84 5.50 41.42
CA ILE A 22 41.55 5.04 40.04
C ILE A 22 40.05 5.21 39.82
N LEU A 23 39.68 6.30 39.10
CA LEU A 23 38.32 6.52 38.66
C LEU A 23 38.05 5.54 37.49
N PHE A 24 37.34 4.46 37.77
CA PHE A 24 36.84 3.53 36.75
C PHE A 24 35.73 4.26 35.97
N LEU A 25 36.08 4.94 34.88
CA LEU A 25 35.10 5.40 33.90
C LEU A 25 34.54 4.15 33.17
N ALA A 26 33.40 3.65 33.67
CA ALA A 26 32.58 2.70 32.90
C ALA A 26 32.08 3.43 31.64
N THR A 27 32.76 3.25 30.54
CA THR A 27 32.27 3.66 29.22
C THR A 27 31.06 2.78 28.87
N PHE A 28 29.87 3.26 29.21
CA PHE A 28 28.65 2.75 28.60
C PHE A 28 28.74 3.03 27.09
N SER A 29 29.24 2.04 26.35
CA SER A 29 29.09 2.03 24.88
C SER A 29 27.59 1.90 24.61
N PHE A 30 26.91 3.04 24.37
CA PHE A 30 25.64 3.05 23.69
C PHE A 30 25.91 2.48 22.30
N ASN A 31 25.67 1.18 22.14
CA ASN A 31 25.46 0.63 20.82
C ASN A 31 24.26 1.36 20.26
N ALA A 32 24.47 2.36 19.42
CA ALA A 32 23.47 2.91 18.55
C ALA A 32 23.09 1.79 17.56
N SER A 33 22.18 0.90 17.98
CA SER A 33 21.55 -0.02 17.06
C SER A 33 20.87 0.85 16.03
N SER A 34 21.34 0.79 14.80
CA SER A 34 20.62 1.42 13.67
C SER A 34 19.20 0.88 13.72
N GLU A 35 18.25 1.78 13.94
CA GLU A 35 16.83 1.42 13.98
C GLU A 35 16.47 0.77 12.64
N GLU A 36 16.15 -0.51 12.70
CA GLU A 36 15.80 -1.27 11.49
C GLU A 36 14.52 -0.70 10.87
N LYS A 37 14.52 -0.53 9.55
CA LYS A 37 13.41 0.10 8.82
C LYS A 37 12.54 -0.92 8.11
N PHE A 38 11.22 -0.75 8.21
CA PHE A 38 10.25 -1.46 7.37
C PHE A 38 10.11 -0.68 6.06
N LYS A 39 10.88 -1.10 5.04
CA LYS A 39 10.99 -0.37 3.76
C LYS A 39 9.84 -0.73 2.81
N VAL A 40 8.96 0.24 2.53
CA VAL A 40 7.76 0.08 1.70
C VAL A 40 7.88 0.82 0.38
N CYS A 41 7.60 0.12 -0.72
CA CYS A 41 7.42 0.72 -2.04
C CYS A 41 5.96 1.18 -2.18
N ALA A 42 5.73 2.47 -2.36
CA ALA A 42 4.38 3.02 -2.39
C ALA A 42 4.23 4.16 -3.40
N ASP A 43 2.99 4.34 -3.87
CA ASP A 43 2.64 5.49 -4.68
C ASP A 43 2.31 6.68 -3.77
N PRO A 44 2.86 7.88 -4.06
CA PRO A 44 2.61 9.07 -3.24
C PRO A 44 1.19 9.63 -3.39
N LEU A 45 0.45 9.24 -4.44
CA LEU A 45 -0.89 9.75 -4.76
C LEU A 45 -1.78 8.63 -5.32
N ASN A 46 -2.09 7.62 -4.52
CA ASN A 46 -2.94 6.49 -4.90
C ASN A 46 -4.01 6.18 -3.84
N PRO A 47 -4.95 7.13 -3.55
CA PRO A 47 -6.03 6.83 -2.62
C PRO A 47 -6.97 5.76 -3.21
N PRO A 48 -7.52 4.85 -2.37
CA PRO A 48 -7.40 4.80 -0.91
C PRO A 48 -6.21 3.97 -0.39
N TYR A 49 -5.28 3.54 -1.25
CA TYR A 49 -4.19 2.62 -0.90
C TYR A 49 -3.08 3.32 -0.13
N SER A 50 -2.40 4.27 -0.80
CA SER A 50 -1.28 5.00 -0.22
C SER A 50 -1.25 6.46 -0.68
N THR A 51 -0.81 7.33 0.22
CA THR A 51 -0.55 8.75 -0.05
C THR A 51 0.67 9.21 0.73
N LYS A 52 1.24 10.34 0.34
CA LYS A 52 2.31 10.99 1.15
C LYS A 52 1.85 11.39 2.55
N ASN A 53 0.54 11.64 2.73
CA ASN A 53 -0.05 11.95 4.04
C ASN A 53 -0.22 10.70 4.92
N LYS A 54 0.05 9.51 4.38
CA LYS A 54 -0.05 8.22 5.07
C LYS A 54 -1.46 7.89 5.58
N ASP A 55 -2.48 8.39 4.90
CA ASP A 55 -3.88 8.20 5.26
C ASP A 55 -4.54 7.02 4.52
N GLY A 56 -3.86 6.39 3.56
CA GLY A 56 -4.32 5.20 2.88
C GLY A 56 -4.32 3.94 3.76
N PHE A 57 -5.15 2.94 3.43
CA PHE A 57 -5.22 1.72 4.24
C PHE A 57 -3.92 0.90 4.19
N GLU A 58 -3.20 0.91 3.08
CA GLU A 58 -1.89 0.26 2.97
C GLU A 58 -0.83 0.95 3.85
N ASN A 59 -0.87 2.28 3.95
CA ASN A 59 -0.01 3.01 4.88
C ASN A 59 -0.27 2.57 6.32
N LYS A 60 -1.55 2.49 6.74
CA LYS A 60 -1.93 2.09 8.10
C LYS A 60 -1.56 0.63 8.40
N ILE A 61 -1.66 -0.27 7.42
CA ILE A 61 -1.22 -1.66 7.58
C ILE A 61 0.31 -1.73 7.67
N ALA A 62 1.04 -0.94 6.87
CA ALA A 62 2.50 -0.86 6.96
C ALA A 62 2.97 -0.37 8.34
N GLU A 63 2.31 0.65 8.88
CA GLU A 63 2.58 1.15 10.24
C GLU A 63 2.26 0.10 11.31
N LEU A 64 1.15 -0.65 11.16
CA LEU A 64 0.82 -1.78 12.04
C LEU A 64 1.93 -2.82 12.03
N PHE A 65 2.44 -3.20 10.85
CA PHE A 65 3.47 -4.23 10.72
C PHE A 65 4.82 -3.75 11.25
N ALA A 66 5.23 -2.53 10.91
CA ALA A 66 6.45 -1.94 11.44
C ALA A 66 6.45 -1.91 12.98
N LYS A 67 5.34 -1.47 13.58
CA LYS A 67 5.18 -1.46 15.04
C LYS A 67 5.33 -2.85 15.67
N GLU A 68 4.75 -3.88 15.06
CA GLU A 68 4.85 -5.27 15.57
C GLU A 68 6.27 -5.85 15.42
N LEU A 69 7.05 -5.33 14.48
CA LEU A 69 8.46 -5.70 14.28
C LEU A 69 9.43 -4.84 15.11
N GLY A 70 8.93 -3.82 15.84
CA GLY A 70 9.80 -2.87 16.53
C GLY A 70 10.57 -1.95 15.58
N GLN A 71 10.06 -1.73 14.38
CA GLN A 71 10.65 -0.95 13.29
C GLN A 71 9.88 0.34 13.04
N THR A 72 10.46 1.28 12.29
CA THR A 72 9.73 2.42 11.72
C THR A 72 9.58 2.27 10.21
N VAL A 73 8.48 2.81 9.66
CA VAL A 73 8.22 2.72 8.21
C VAL A 73 9.08 3.73 7.46
N GLU A 74 9.76 3.23 6.43
CA GLU A 74 10.45 4.04 5.42
C GLU A 74 9.79 3.81 4.06
N TYR A 75 9.44 4.89 3.35
CA TYR A 75 8.78 4.80 2.06
C TYR A 75 9.71 5.15 0.91
N THR A 76 9.75 4.28 -0.11
CA THR A 76 10.22 4.64 -1.44
C THR A 76 9.00 5.03 -2.28
N TRP A 77 8.86 6.34 -2.50
CA TRP A 77 7.73 6.90 -3.24
C TRP A 77 7.98 6.91 -4.75
N MET A 78 7.09 6.29 -5.50
CA MET A 78 7.06 6.34 -6.96
C MET A 78 5.62 6.17 -7.46
N PRO A 79 5.16 6.94 -8.46
CA PRO A 79 3.86 6.71 -9.09
C PRO A 79 3.73 5.29 -9.63
N GLN A 80 2.59 4.65 -9.34
CA GLN A 80 2.33 3.27 -9.77
C GLN A 80 2.04 3.22 -11.27
N ARG A 81 3.07 2.91 -12.05
CA ARG A 81 3.06 2.85 -13.51
C ARG A 81 3.95 1.71 -14.01
N ILE A 82 4.01 1.55 -15.34
CA ILE A 82 4.92 0.59 -15.96
C ILE A 82 6.34 0.78 -15.43
N GLY A 83 6.95 -0.29 -14.95
CA GLY A 83 8.31 -0.26 -14.36
C GLY A 83 8.34 0.05 -12.86
N PHE A 84 7.21 0.21 -12.17
CA PHE A 84 7.16 0.46 -10.73
C PHE A 84 8.03 -0.56 -9.95
N ILE A 85 7.79 -1.86 -10.12
CA ILE A 85 8.54 -2.92 -9.42
C ILE A 85 10.03 -2.88 -9.73
N ARG A 86 10.41 -2.71 -11.00
CA ARG A 86 11.80 -2.66 -11.42
C ARG A 86 12.54 -1.47 -10.80
N ASN A 87 11.88 -0.31 -10.68
CA ASN A 87 12.50 0.93 -10.23
C ASN A 87 12.35 1.18 -8.71
N THR A 88 11.63 0.31 -8.00
CA THR A 88 11.44 0.36 -6.55
C THR A 88 11.92 -0.92 -5.88
N LEU A 89 11.08 -1.97 -5.85
CA LEU A 89 11.35 -3.23 -5.17
C LEU A 89 12.66 -3.91 -5.59
N ASN A 90 12.95 -3.91 -6.90
CA ASN A 90 14.14 -4.53 -7.49
C ASN A 90 15.27 -3.53 -7.75
N ALA A 91 15.14 -2.27 -7.32
CA ALA A 91 16.16 -1.27 -7.52
C ALA A 91 17.11 -1.19 -6.31
N PRO A 92 18.43 -1.33 -6.50
CA PRO A 92 19.41 -1.12 -5.44
C PRO A 92 19.42 0.35 -5.00
N VAL A 93 19.91 0.61 -3.78
CA VAL A 93 20.04 1.97 -3.23
C VAL A 93 21.14 2.75 -3.94
N LYS A 94 22.21 2.07 -4.34
CA LYS A 94 23.33 2.66 -5.12
C LYS A 94 23.52 1.89 -6.41
N ASP A 95 23.73 2.62 -7.50
CA ASP A 95 23.97 2.06 -8.84
C ASP A 95 25.31 1.30 -8.99
N THR A 96 26.15 1.26 -7.96
CA THR A 96 27.56 0.88 -8.08
C THR A 96 27.91 -0.53 -7.59
N ASP A 97 27.04 -1.21 -6.82
CA ASP A 97 27.40 -2.51 -6.28
C ASP A 97 26.26 -3.52 -6.44
N VAL A 98 26.40 -4.37 -7.46
CA VAL A 98 25.54 -5.55 -7.68
C VAL A 98 25.61 -6.53 -6.50
N GLU A 99 26.59 -6.40 -5.61
CA GLU A 99 26.81 -7.22 -4.42
C GLU A 99 26.14 -6.69 -3.16
N SER A 100 25.67 -5.43 -3.14
CA SER A 100 24.93 -4.93 -1.98
C SER A 100 23.49 -5.42 -2.01
N ASN A 101 23.09 -6.21 -1.03
CA ASN A 101 21.69 -6.61 -0.80
C ASN A 101 20.81 -5.47 -0.27
N ASP A 102 21.21 -4.20 -0.48
CA ASP A 102 20.47 -3.03 -0.03
C ASP A 102 19.62 -2.47 -1.16
N TYR A 103 18.32 -2.68 -1.05
CA TYR A 103 17.32 -2.23 -2.01
C TYR A 103 16.55 -1.03 -1.49
N LYS A 104 15.98 -0.24 -2.42
CA LYS A 104 15.21 0.97 -2.09
C LYS A 104 14.02 0.68 -1.18
N CYS A 105 13.37 -0.45 -1.36
CA CYS A 105 12.26 -0.93 -0.53
C CYS A 105 12.17 -2.45 -0.59
N ASP A 106 11.39 -3.05 0.31
CA ASP A 106 11.36 -4.49 0.52
C ASP A 106 9.99 -5.11 0.30
N VAL A 107 8.94 -4.30 0.33
CA VAL A 107 7.57 -4.78 0.18
C VAL A 107 6.69 -3.79 -0.59
N ILE A 108 5.83 -4.33 -1.46
CA ILE A 108 4.68 -3.65 -2.05
C ILE A 108 3.45 -4.17 -1.31
N MET A 109 2.63 -3.27 -0.78
CA MET A 109 1.53 -3.66 0.10
C MET A 109 0.35 -4.29 -0.63
N GLY A 110 0.11 -3.94 -1.92
CA GLY A 110 -1.02 -4.45 -2.69
C GLY A 110 -0.65 -4.90 -4.10
N VAL A 111 -0.67 -6.23 -4.32
CA VAL A 111 -0.58 -6.87 -5.64
C VAL A 111 -1.61 -7.99 -5.71
N PRO A 112 -2.11 -8.38 -6.89
CA PRO A 112 -2.92 -9.60 -7.01
C PRO A 112 -2.17 -10.82 -6.50
N ALA A 113 -2.84 -11.70 -5.77
CA ALA A 113 -2.23 -12.96 -5.32
C ALA A 113 -1.76 -13.77 -6.54
N GLY A 114 -0.51 -14.25 -6.49
CA GLY A 114 0.13 -14.95 -7.60
C GLY A 114 0.66 -14.05 -8.72
N TYR A 115 0.90 -12.76 -8.43
CA TYR A 115 1.44 -11.83 -9.42
C TYR A 115 2.89 -12.18 -9.80
N ASP A 116 3.13 -12.42 -11.08
CA ASP A 116 4.38 -13.02 -11.60
C ASP A 116 5.66 -12.20 -11.36
N LEU A 117 5.53 -10.87 -11.21
CA LEU A 117 6.69 -9.99 -11.03
C LEU A 117 7.21 -9.93 -9.59
N THR A 118 6.52 -10.61 -8.65
CA THR A 118 6.88 -10.64 -7.22
C THR A 118 6.61 -12.01 -6.63
N LEU A 119 7.33 -12.36 -5.57
CA LEU A 119 6.94 -13.45 -4.68
C LEU A 119 5.82 -12.93 -3.77
N THR A 120 4.60 -13.46 -3.93
CA THR A 120 3.44 -12.97 -3.17
C THR A 120 3.27 -13.70 -1.84
N THR A 121 2.81 -12.97 -0.81
CA THR A 121 2.36 -13.53 0.47
C THR A 121 1.05 -14.30 0.31
N SER A 122 0.56 -14.88 1.40
CA SER A 122 -0.86 -15.22 1.54
C SER A 122 -1.71 -13.96 1.33
N PRO A 123 -2.89 -14.05 0.70
CA PRO A 123 -3.75 -12.89 0.53
C PRO A 123 -4.27 -12.40 1.87
N TYR A 124 -4.37 -11.07 2.02
CA TYR A 124 -4.85 -10.45 3.26
C TYR A 124 -6.21 -9.76 3.11
N TYR A 125 -6.69 -9.56 1.87
CA TYR A 125 -8.06 -9.20 1.58
C TYR A 125 -8.49 -9.68 0.20
N GLN A 126 -9.81 -9.73 0.01
CA GLN A 126 -10.45 -9.95 -1.28
C GLN A 126 -11.49 -8.88 -1.51
N SER A 127 -11.57 -8.38 -2.73
CA SER A 127 -12.60 -7.44 -3.15
C SER A 127 -13.10 -7.79 -4.54
N THR A 128 -14.09 -7.05 -5.02
CA THR A 128 -14.63 -7.20 -6.36
C THR A 128 -14.73 -5.86 -7.06
N TYR A 129 -14.83 -5.88 -8.38
CA TYR A 129 -15.29 -4.73 -9.15
C TYR A 129 -16.75 -4.44 -8.79
N VAL A 130 -17.14 -3.19 -8.94
CA VAL A 130 -18.52 -2.74 -8.70
C VAL A 130 -18.98 -1.86 -9.85
N LEU A 131 -20.25 -1.95 -10.21
CA LEU A 131 -20.93 -0.92 -10.96
C LEU A 131 -21.33 0.18 -9.96
N LEU A 132 -20.66 1.33 -10.06
CA LEU A 132 -20.94 2.52 -9.27
C LEU A 132 -21.83 3.45 -10.06
N ILE A 133 -23.02 3.81 -9.55
CA ILE A 133 -24.02 4.64 -10.22
C ILE A 133 -24.29 5.88 -9.37
N ALA A 134 -24.21 7.06 -9.97
CA ALA A 134 -24.63 8.31 -9.34
C ALA A 134 -26.16 8.38 -9.27
N LYS A 135 -26.71 8.48 -8.07
CA LYS A 135 -28.16 8.52 -7.84
C LYS A 135 -28.82 9.82 -8.30
N GLY A 136 -30.15 9.76 -8.56
CA GLY A 136 -30.94 10.91 -8.97
C GLY A 136 -30.66 11.39 -10.39
N ARG A 137 -30.16 10.50 -11.27
CA ARG A 137 -29.82 10.82 -12.67
C ARG A 137 -30.59 9.95 -13.68
N GLY A 138 -31.70 9.33 -13.26
CA GLY A 138 -32.54 8.49 -14.12
C GLY A 138 -32.09 7.03 -14.21
N TRP A 139 -31.16 6.59 -13.34
CA TRP A 139 -30.59 5.25 -13.30
C TRP A 139 -30.82 4.52 -11.98
N ASP A 140 -31.70 5.06 -11.12
CA ASP A 140 -31.93 4.51 -9.76
C ASP A 140 -32.69 3.18 -9.78
N ASP A 141 -33.28 2.82 -10.91
CA ASP A 141 -33.92 1.54 -11.17
C ASP A 141 -32.93 0.40 -11.47
N ILE A 142 -31.67 0.72 -11.73
CA ILE A 142 -30.62 -0.26 -12.00
C ILE A 142 -30.13 -0.83 -10.67
N THR A 143 -30.35 -2.12 -10.45
CA THR A 143 -29.95 -2.87 -9.25
C THR A 143 -29.00 -4.03 -9.57
N ASP A 144 -28.81 -4.34 -10.86
CA ASP A 144 -27.88 -5.34 -11.38
C ASP A 144 -27.25 -4.83 -12.68
N ALA A 145 -25.94 -5.06 -12.85
CA ALA A 145 -25.22 -4.60 -14.03
C ALA A 145 -25.79 -5.20 -15.34
N ALA A 146 -26.29 -6.44 -15.32
CA ALA A 146 -26.87 -7.08 -16.50
C ALA A 146 -28.10 -6.35 -17.07
N GLN A 147 -28.77 -5.52 -16.26
CA GLN A 147 -29.88 -4.71 -16.73
C GLN A 147 -29.45 -3.68 -17.78
N LEU A 148 -28.19 -3.20 -17.75
CA LEU A 148 -27.69 -2.22 -18.73
C LEU A 148 -27.70 -2.78 -20.16
N ALA A 149 -27.38 -4.06 -20.33
CA ALA A 149 -27.43 -4.73 -21.64
C ALA A 149 -28.84 -4.95 -22.18
N ASN A 150 -29.83 -4.95 -21.29
CA ASN A 150 -31.22 -5.20 -21.63
C ASN A 150 -32.10 -3.94 -21.63
N LEU A 151 -31.49 -2.75 -21.54
CA LEU A 151 -32.20 -1.49 -21.65
C LEU A 151 -32.77 -1.29 -23.06
N PRO A 152 -33.90 -0.61 -23.23
CA PRO A 152 -34.33 -0.10 -24.53
C PRO A 152 -33.23 0.73 -25.21
N LEU A 153 -33.10 0.64 -26.55
CA LEU A 153 -32.03 1.27 -27.30
C LEU A 153 -31.85 2.76 -26.96
N GLN A 154 -32.94 3.51 -26.86
CA GLN A 154 -32.91 4.92 -26.49
C GLN A 154 -32.26 5.17 -25.10
N ARG A 155 -32.49 4.27 -24.16
CA ARG A 155 -31.83 4.36 -22.83
C ARG A 155 -30.36 3.92 -22.87
N GLN A 156 -30.02 2.93 -23.71
CA GLN A 156 -28.61 2.54 -23.92
C GLN A 156 -27.80 3.68 -24.50
N GLU A 157 -28.33 4.36 -25.52
CA GLU A 157 -27.69 5.52 -26.18
C GLU A 157 -27.52 6.71 -25.23
N ALA A 158 -28.35 6.81 -24.19
CA ALA A 158 -28.24 7.84 -23.16
C ALA A 158 -27.23 7.52 -22.03
N LEU A 159 -26.63 6.32 -22.01
CA LEU A 159 -25.67 5.92 -21.03
C LEU A 159 -24.42 6.81 -21.05
N LYS A 160 -24.00 7.29 -19.87
CA LYS A 160 -22.73 7.96 -19.63
C LYS A 160 -21.88 7.09 -18.70
N ILE A 161 -21.37 6.00 -19.26
CA ILE A 161 -20.56 5.02 -18.50
C ILE A 161 -19.08 5.18 -18.83
N ALA A 162 -18.25 5.33 -17.79
CA ALA A 162 -16.81 5.35 -17.98
C ALA A 162 -16.30 3.97 -18.39
N MET A 163 -15.45 3.94 -19.42
CA MET A 163 -14.82 2.76 -19.96
C MET A 163 -13.29 2.91 -19.94
N PHE A 164 -12.61 2.06 -19.21
CA PHE A 164 -11.15 2.06 -19.18
C PHE A 164 -10.54 1.41 -20.43
N ASP A 165 -9.30 1.77 -20.75
CA ASP A 165 -8.52 1.19 -21.86
C ASP A 165 -8.30 -0.33 -21.72
N ARG A 166 -8.43 -0.85 -20.51
CA ARG A 166 -8.28 -2.29 -20.19
C ARG A 166 -9.00 -2.63 -18.88
N GLY A 167 -9.21 -3.92 -18.66
CA GLY A 167 -9.69 -4.48 -17.41
C GLY A 167 -11.08 -5.12 -17.49
N PRO A 168 -11.54 -5.72 -16.38
CA PRO A 168 -12.79 -6.48 -16.36
C PRO A 168 -14.02 -5.68 -16.78
N GLY A 169 -14.10 -4.39 -16.43
CA GLY A 169 -15.23 -3.54 -16.80
C GLY A 169 -15.36 -3.39 -18.32
N THR A 170 -14.27 -3.12 -19.01
CA THR A 170 -14.24 -2.97 -20.47
C THR A 170 -14.57 -4.29 -21.18
N THR A 171 -13.98 -5.40 -20.68
CA THR A 171 -14.31 -6.72 -21.22
C THR A 171 -15.79 -7.06 -21.05
N TRP A 172 -16.36 -6.68 -19.89
CA TRP A 172 -17.79 -6.86 -19.65
C TRP A 172 -18.66 -6.01 -20.60
N MET A 173 -18.32 -4.73 -20.80
CA MET A 173 -19.01 -3.85 -21.75
C MET A 173 -18.95 -4.42 -23.17
N GLN A 174 -17.79 -4.93 -23.59
CA GLN A 174 -17.61 -5.57 -24.88
C GLN A 174 -18.56 -6.76 -25.07
N LYS A 175 -18.60 -7.67 -24.09
CA LYS A 175 -19.45 -8.87 -24.13
C LYS A 175 -20.95 -8.54 -24.15
N ASN A 176 -21.31 -7.37 -23.63
CA ASN A 176 -22.70 -6.92 -23.52
C ASN A 176 -23.09 -5.86 -24.58
N GLY A 177 -22.26 -5.63 -25.61
CA GLY A 177 -22.57 -4.73 -26.70
C GLY A 177 -22.62 -3.24 -26.32
N LEU A 178 -21.89 -2.84 -25.25
CA LEU A 178 -21.92 -1.49 -24.69
C LEU A 178 -20.64 -0.68 -24.95
N LEU A 179 -19.75 -1.13 -25.86
CA LEU A 179 -18.50 -0.39 -26.12
C LEU A 179 -18.76 0.98 -26.72
N ASP A 180 -19.72 1.08 -27.64
CA ASP A 180 -19.98 2.31 -28.39
C ASP A 180 -20.55 3.45 -27.52
N VAL A 181 -21.13 3.11 -26.38
CA VAL A 181 -21.65 4.09 -25.40
C VAL A 181 -20.62 4.38 -24.27
N GLY A 182 -19.46 3.74 -24.33
CA GLY A 182 -18.40 3.91 -23.34
C GLY A 182 -17.64 5.22 -23.50
N ILE A 183 -17.51 6.00 -22.44
CA ILE A 183 -16.68 7.20 -22.40
C ILE A 183 -15.26 6.78 -22.00
N PRO A 184 -14.22 7.00 -22.85
CA PRO A 184 -12.90 6.40 -22.64
C PRO A 184 -12.12 7.07 -21.50
N TYR A 185 -11.47 6.22 -20.69
CA TYR A 185 -10.54 6.60 -19.62
C TYR A 185 -9.29 5.73 -19.70
N GLN A 186 -8.17 6.27 -19.24
CA GLN A 186 -6.94 5.51 -19.06
C GLN A 186 -6.96 4.82 -17.69
N SER A 187 -6.55 3.56 -17.64
CA SER A 187 -6.43 2.80 -16.38
C SER A 187 -5.22 3.22 -15.55
N MET A 188 -4.23 3.88 -16.16
CA MET A 188 -3.05 4.44 -15.53
C MET A 188 -2.77 5.83 -16.11
N THR A 189 -2.70 6.84 -15.26
CA THR A 189 -2.39 8.22 -15.70
C THR A 189 -0.90 8.40 -16.00
N GLY A 190 -0.05 7.59 -15.39
CA GLY A 190 1.41 7.61 -15.63
C GLY A 190 2.16 8.81 -15.06
N ASP A 191 1.47 9.81 -14.53
CA ASP A 191 2.06 10.97 -13.87
C ASP A 191 1.88 10.92 -12.35
N GLY A 192 2.53 11.80 -11.61
CA GLY A 192 2.44 11.89 -10.15
C GLY A 192 1.39 12.89 -9.65
N GLU A 193 0.61 13.50 -10.54
CA GLU A 193 -0.32 14.59 -10.21
C GLU A 193 -1.78 14.15 -10.32
N ASN A 194 -2.05 13.11 -11.13
CA ASN A 194 -3.39 12.62 -11.38
C ASN A 194 -3.52 11.16 -10.97
N ASN A 195 -4.64 10.84 -10.32
CA ASN A 195 -5.02 9.48 -9.95
C ASN A 195 -6.38 9.15 -10.57
N VAL A 196 -6.51 7.91 -11.04
CA VAL A 196 -7.73 7.44 -11.73
C VAL A 196 -8.98 7.57 -10.85
N ALA A 197 -8.92 7.21 -9.58
CA ALA A 197 -10.07 7.32 -8.67
C ALA A 197 -10.48 8.79 -8.46
N MET A 198 -9.51 9.70 -8.36
CA MET A 198 -9.75 11.14 -8.26
C MET A 198 -10.37 11.71 -9.53
N GLN A 199 -9.90 11.25 -10.71
CA GLN A 199 -10.49 11.68 -11.98
C GLN A 199 -11.94 11.20 -12.14
N ILE A 200 -12.23 9.95 -11.82
CA ILE A 200 -13.59 9.40 -11.83
C ILE A 200 -14.50 10.16 -10.87
N GLU A 201 -14.02 10.44 -9.64
CA GLU A 201 -14.75 11.21 -8.63
C GLU A 201 -15.12 12.60 -9.18
N LYS A 202 -14.17 13.32 -9.74
CA LYS A 202 -14.36 14.64 -10.35
C LYS A 202 -15.39 14.61 -11.48
N ASP A 203 -15.30 13.62 -12.39
CA ASP A 203 -16.17 13.56 -13.56
C ASP A 203 -17.57 13.05 -13.22
N LEU A 204 -17.73 12.21 -12.21
CA LEU A 204 -19.03 11.89 -11.61
C LEU A 204 -19.68 13.15 -11.00
N LYS A 205 -18.95 13.95 -10.22
CA LYS A 205 -19.47 15.22 -9.67
C LYS A 205 -19.85 16.22 -10.75
N ALA A 206 -19.03 16.32 -11.79
CA ALA A 206 -19.28 17.21 -12.93
C ALA A 206 -20.40 16.70 -13.88
N LYS A 207 -21.01 15.53 -13.63
CA LYS A 207 -22.04 14.90 -14.47
C LYS A 207 -21.56 14.58 -15.89
N LYS A 208 -20.23 14.43 -16.09
CA LYS A 208 -19.67 13.97 -17.36
C LYS A 208 -19.94 12.49 -17.58
N ILE A 209 -19.91 11.73 -16.48
CA ILE A 209 -20.31 10.32 -16.42
C ILE A 209 -21.37 10.15 -15.32
N ASP A 210 -22.24 9.16 -15.47
CA ASP A 210 -23.24 8.81 -14.48
C ASP A 210 -22.90 7.50 -13.77
N MET A 211 -22.08 6.66 -14.39
CA MET A 211 -21.69 5.37 -13.83
C MET A 211 -20.32 4.89 -14.32
N VAL A 212 -19.76 3.91 -13.62
CA VAL A 212 -18.48 3.29 -13.95
C VAL A 212 -18.40 1.88 -13.36
N ILE A 213 -17.79 0.93 -14.09
CA ILE A 213 -17.36 -0.35 -13.51
C ILE A 213 -15.93 -0.17 -12.99
N LEU A 214 -15.79 -0.14 -11.68
CA LEU A 214 -14.55 0.24 -11.00
C LEU A 214 -14.16 -0.79 -9.94
N TRP A 215 -12.86 -0.93 -9.69
CA TRP A 215 -12.35 -1.77 -8.61
C TRP A 215 -12.87 -1.29 -7.24
N GLY A 216 -13.33 -2.19 -6.39
CA GLY A 216 -14.04 -1.88 -5.14
C GLY A 216 -13.37 -0.83 -4.26
N PRO A 217 -12.09 -0.94 -3.90
CA PRO A 217 -11.40 0.08 -3.10
C PRO A 217 -11.43 1.48 -3.74
N MET A 218 -11.24 1.59 -5.05
CA MET A 218 -11.32 2.89 -5.75
C MET A 218 -12.75 3.45 -5.70
N ALA A 219 -13.77 2.60 -5.85
CA ALA A 219 -15.18 3.00 -5.69
C ALA A 219 -15.47 3.46 -4.26
N GLY A 220 -14.90 2.79 -3.26
CA GLY A 220 -14.98 3.20 -1.86
C GLY A 220 -14.42 4.61 -1.62
N TYR A 221 -13.31 4.95 -2.26
CA TYR A 221 -12.76 6.31 -2.25
C TYR A 221 -13.76 7.33 -2.83
N VAL A 222 -14.31 7.06 -4.03
CA VAL A 222 -15.28 7.95 -4.68
C VAL A 222 -16.50 8.20 -3.79
N VAL A 223 -17.03 7.15 -3.18
CA VAL A 223 -18.18 7.24 -2.25
C VAL A 223 -17.83 8.09 -1.02
N ALA A 224 -16.63 7.92 -0.47
CA ALA A 224 -16.18 8.65 0.72
C ALA A 224 -16.03 10.17 0.48
N GLN A 225 -15.81 10.59 -0.76
CA GLN A 225 -15.67 12.01 -1.14
C GLN A 225 -17.01 12.71 -1.38
N SER A 226 -18.14 12.06 -1.12
CA SER A 226 -19.47 12.57 -1.46
C SER A 226 -20.44 12.42 -0.28
N PRO A 227 -21.55 13.17 -0.27
CA PRO A 227 -22.60 13.01 0.74
C PRO A 227 -23.10 11.56 0.79
N LYS A 228 -23.53 11.11 1.95
CA LYS A 228 -24.10 9.76 2.12
C LYS A 228 -25.21 9.51 1.11
N ASN A 229 -25.27 8.31 0.58
CA ASN A 229 -26.27 7.87 -0.39
C ASN A 229 -26.23 8.57 -1.77
N SER A 230 -25.16 9.27 -2.13
CA SER A 230 -24.99 9.85 -3.48
C SER A 230 -24.81 8.80 -4.57
N TYR A 231 -24.41 7.59 -4.20
CA TYR A 231 -24.13 6.51 -5.15
C TYR A 231 -24.83 5.20 -4.75
N ALA A 232 -25.16 4.38 -5.75
CA ALA A 232 -25.40 2.96 -5.61
C ALA A 232 -24.10 2.22 -5.99
N MET A 233 -23.69 1.26 -5.15
CA MET A 233 -22.52 0.42 -5.37
C MET A 233 -23.01 -1.02 -5.53
N ILE A 234 -23.00 -1.54 -6.76
CA ILE A 234 -23.51 -2.88 -7.10
C ILE A 234 -22.32 -3.79 -7.36
N PRO A 235 -22.03 -4.77 -6.47
CA PRO A 235 -20.92 -5.69 -6.66
C PRO A 235 -21.08 -6.53 -7.94
N MET A 236 -20.01 -6.60 -8.74
CA MET A 236 -19.93 -7.49 -9.89
C MET A 236 -19.56 -8.90 -9.41
N LYS A 237 -20.23 -9.91 -9.98
CA LYS A 237 -19.97 -11.31 -9.65
C LYS A 237 -19.16 -11.98 -10.75
N SER A 238 -18.14 -12.73 -10.35
CA SER A 238 -17.35 -13.54 -11.28
C SER A 238 -18.20 -14.67 -11.88
N THR A 239 -17.95 -14.94 -13.16
CA THR A 239 -18.50 -16.08 -13.89
C THR A 239 -17.33 -16.95 -14.41
N PRO A 240 -17.54 -18.17 -14.90
CA PRO A 240 -16.47 -19.02 -15.41
C PRO A 240 -15.58 -18.35 -16.49
N ASP A 241 -16.18 -17.43 -17.27
CA ASP A 241 -15.53 -16.76 -18.40
C ASP A 241 -15.17 -15.29 -18.11
N MET A 242 -15.45 -14.79 -16.87
CA MET A 242 -15.14 -13.41 -16.47
C MET A 242 -14.89 -13.25 -15.00
N LYS A 243 -13.70 -12.81 -14.64
CA LYS A 243 -13.28 -12.62 -13.24
C LYS A 243 -13.41 -11.15 -12.81
N PHE A 244 -14.15 -10.91 -11.74
CA PHE A 244 -14.28 -9.60 -11.10
C PHE A 244 -13.69 -9.57 -9.68
N GLU A 245 -13.59 -10.72 -9.04
CA GLU A 245 -13.14 -10.87 -7.67
C GLU A 245 -11.65 -11.21 -7.63
N PHE A 246 -10.88 -10.45 -6.88
CA PHE A 246 -9.45 -10.66 -6.75
C PHE A 246 -9.03 -10.67 -5.28
N ALA A 247 -8.27 -11.68 -4.93
CA ALA A 247 -7.54 -11.74 -3.67
C ALA A 247 -6.24 -10.94 -3.80
N MET A 248 -5.98 -10.10 -2.82
CA MET A 248 -4.82 -9.20 -2.82
C MET A 248 -3.82 -9.63 -1.75
N ALA A 249 -2.56 -9.61 -2.13
CA ALA A 249 -1.42 -10.04 -1.34
C ALA A 249 -0.36 -8.92 -1.27
N MET A 250 0.62 -9.09 -0.42
CA MET A 250 1.83 -8.26 -0.47
C MET A 250 2.84 -8.90 -1.40
N GLY A 251 3.63 -8.09 -2.08
CA GLY A 251 4.70 -8.53 -3.00
C GLY A 251 6.08 -8.24 -2.42
N VAL A 252 6.94 -9.27 -2.38
CA VAL A 252 8.37 -9.14 -2.06
C VAL A 252 9.20 -9.56 -3.26
N ARG A 253 10.52 -9.28 -3.25
CA ARG A 253 11.42 -9.72 -4.32
C ARG A 253 11.33 -11.22 -4.53
N ASN A 254 11.43 -11.66 -5.77
CA ASN A 254 11.56 -13.08 -6.08
C ASN A 254 12.78 -13.65 -5.37
N GLY A 255 12.60 -14.76 -4.65
CA GLY A 255 13.64 -15.37 -3.82
C GLY A 255 13.67 -14.95 -2.35
N ASP A 256 13.05 -13.84 -1.95
CA ASP A 256 12.99 -13.39 -0.54
C ASP A 256 11.92 -14.17 0.26
N LYS A 257 12.17 -15.46 0.41
CA LYS A 257 11.27 -16.35 1.16
C LYS A 257 11.17 -15.97 2.63
N THR A 258 12.28 -15.52 3.23
CA THR A 258 12.32 -15.13 4.65
C THR A 258 11.36 -13.97 4.93
N ARG A 259 11.40 -12.92 4.13
CA ARG A 259 10.49 -11.78 4.27
C ARG A 259 9.04 -12.17 4.04
N LYS A 260 8.77 -12.97 3.01
CA LYS A 260 7.43 -13.54 2.78
C LYS A 260 6.89 -14.25 4.02
N GLU A 261 7.70 -15.11 4.66
CA GLU A 261 7.28 -15.84 5.86
C GLU A 261 6.98 -14.91 7.04
N VAL A 262 7.80 -13.88 7.26
CA VAL A 262 7.55 -12.85 8.29
C VAL A 262 6.22 -12.16 8.03
N LEU A 263 5.98 -11.72 6.78
CA LEU A 263 4.73 -11.06 6.40
C LEU A 263 3.52 -12.00 6.53
N ASN A 264 3.64 -13.26 6.16
CA ASN A 264 2.57 -14.25 6.32
C ASN A 264 2.17 -14.42 7.79
N LYS A 265 3.15 -14.47 8.71
CA LYS A 265 2.88 -14.52 10.16
C LYS A 265 2.16 -13.26 10.66
N LEU A 266 2.57 -12.09 10.17
CA LEU A 266 1.90 -10.82 10.50
C LEU A 266 0.48 -10.76 9.96
N ILE A 267 0.26 -11.14 8.71
CA ILE A 267 -1.07 -11.22 8.08
C ILE A 267 -1.99 -12.12 8.93
N ALA A 268 -1.52 -13.32 9.29
CA ALA A 268 -2.31 -14.26 10.08
C ALA A 268 -2.60 -13.73 11.50
N SER A 269 -1.59 -13.23 12.21
CA SER A 269 -1.73 -12.78 13.59
C SER A 269 -2.49 -11.45 13.75
N LYS A 270 -2.54 -10.62 12.70
CA LYS A 270 -3.19 -9.30 12.71
C LYS A 270 -4.42 -9.21 11.81
N ALA A 271 -4.96 -10.33 11.36
CA ALA A 271 -6.09 -10.39 10.43
C ALA A 271 -7.27 -9.49 10.84
N ASP A 272 -7.65 -9.50 12.11
CA ASP A 272 -8.78 -8.68 12.61
C ASP A 272 -8.44 -7.18 12.59
N LYS A 273 -7.19 -6.78 12.93
CA LYS A 273 -6.75 -5.40 12.86
C LYS A 273 -6.69 -4.90 11.40
N ILE A 274 -6.19 -5.73 10.49
CA ILE A 274 -6.18 -5.44 9.05
C ILE A 274 -7.60 -5.23 8.55
N ARG A 275 -8.52 -6.11 8.90
CA ARG A 275 -9.94 -6.00 8.52
C ARG A 275 -10.57 -4.73 9.08
N ALA A 276 -10.30 -4.38 10.35
CA ALA A 276 -10.80 -3.17 10.99
C ALA A 276 -10.28 -1.90 10.30
N ILE A 277 -9.00 -1.87 9.90
CA ILE A 277 -8.44 -0.76 9.11
C ILE A 277 -9.23 -0.59 7.80
N MET A 278 -9.38 -1.68 7.04
CA MET A 278 -10.03 -1.63 5.71
C MET A 278 -11.51 -1.31 5.78
N ALA A 279 -12.22 -1.71 6.84
CA ALA A 279 -13.65 -1.43 7.02
C ALA A 279 -13.97 0.08 7.01
N GLY A 280 -13.00 0.94 7.36
CA GLY A 280 -13.14 2.39 7.31
C GLY A 280 -13.13 3.00 5.90
N TYR A 281 -12.90 2.20 4.85
CA TYR A 281 -12.73 2.69 3.47
C TYR A 281 -13.91 2.39 2.53
N ASN A 282 -15.03 1.89 3.06
CA ASN A 282 -16.32 1.75 2.37
C ASN A 282 -16.31 0.93 1.06
N PHE A 283 -15.46 -0.07 0.93
CA PHE A 283 -15.47 -0.95 -0.23
C PHE A 283 -15.90 -2.39 0.11
N PRO A 284 -16.36 -3.17 -0.86
CA PRO A 284 -16.73 -4.56 -0.65
C PRO A 284 -15.52 -5.39 -0.19
N LEU A 285 -15.60 -5.94 1.03
CA LEU A 285 -14.68 -6.94 1.54
C LEU A 285 -15.33 -8.30 1.43
N LEU A 286 -14.78 -9.17 0.59
CA LEU A 286 -15.25 -10.52 0.41
C LEU A 286 -14.50 -11.48 1.35
N PRO A 287 -15.08 -12.65 1.68
CA PRO A 287 -14.35 -13.72 2.34
C PRO A 287 -13.09 -14.09 1.53
N LEU A 288 -11.97 -14.29 2.22
CA LEU A 288 -10.76 -14.79 1.56
C LEU A 288 -11.03 -16.18 0.96
N PRO A 289 -10.44 -16.49 -0.21
CA PRO A 289 -10.55 -17.83 -0.77
C PRO A 289 -9.95 -18.82 0.24
N LYS A 290 -10.63 -19.96 0.42
CA LYS A 290 -10.04 -21.06 1.19
C LYS A 290 -8.71 -21.40 0.54
N GLN A 291 -7.61 -21.33 1.31
CA GLN A 291 -6.33 -21.80 0.82
C GLN A 291 -6.51 -23.28 0.44
N ALA A 292 -6.31 -23.60 -0.83
CA ALA A 292 -6.11 -24.99 -1.19
C ALA A 292 -4.86 -25.44 -0.42
N VAL A 293 -5.03 -26.36 0.51
CA VAL A 293 -3.91 -27.04 1.17
C VAL A 293 -3.17 -27.72 0.03
N ARG A 294 -2.01 -27.21 -0.38
CA ARG A 294 -1.10 -27.95 -1.24
C ARG A 294 -0.52 -29.03 -0.35
N GLU A 295 -1.07 -30.24 -0.47
CA GLU A 295 -0.40 -31.46 -0.04
C GLU A 295 0.92 -31.53 -0.83
N GLY A 296 2.03 -31.37 -0.15
CA GLY A 296 3.38 -31.64 -0.69
C GLY A 296 4.32 -30.45 -0.73
N ASP A 297 4.68 -29.92 0.41
CA ASP A 297 5.96 -29.23 0.65
C ASP A 297 6.51 -29.81 1.98
N ASP A 298 6.91 -31.10 1.92
CA ASP A 298 7.83 -31.73 2.90
C ASP A 298 9.27 -31.67 2.35
#